data_448170bc34d435ee9d811302987d8ab4
#
_entry.id   448170bc34d435ee9d811302987d8ab4
#
_cell.length_a   1.000
_cell.length_b   1.000
_cell.length_c   1.000
_cell.angle_alpha   90.00
_cell.angle_beta   90.00
_cell.angle_gamma   90.00
#
_symmetry.space_group_name_H-M   'P 1'
#
loop_
_entity.id
_entity.type
_entity.pdbx_description
1 polymer ?
#
loop_
_entity_poly.entity_id
_entity_poly.type
_entity_poly.pdbx_seq_one_letter_code
_entity_poly.pdbx_strand_id
1 'polypeptide(L)'
;MSTLKITQNKIKPAVVASIEEGSIGEELGFEVGDRLISINGVKPRDLIDYKFLMAEENIQLIILDEKDKQHTIDIEKDYDDELGLAFTEALFDGLKQCNNQCPFCFIDQQPSGKRKSLYLKDDDYRLSFLYGSYLTLTNLSEQDWERIDQQRLTPLFVSVHATEPSLRSKLLRNPKAIDLFNQLAWFSKKRIQIHAQIVVCPEINDGKALERTINDLYSFAQGDFPVAVSYTHLTLPTNREV
;
A
#
# COMPACT_ATOMS: atom_id res chain seq x y z
N MET A 1 -14.09 26.48 13.68
CA MET A 1 -13.24 26.04 12.58
C MET A 1 -11.98 25.43 13.19
N SER A 2 -11.95 24.13 13.38
CA SER A 2 -10.78 23.41 13.91
C SER A 2 -9.98 22.87 12.72
N THR A 3 -8.84 23.50 12.48
CA THR A 3 -7.85 23.06 11.48
C THR A 3 -7.26 21.74 11.97
N LEU A 4 -7.68 20.63 11.40
CA LEU A 4 -6.99 19.35 11.57
C LEU A 4 -5.55 19.52 11.06
N LYS A 5 -4.62 19.66 11.98
CA LYS A 5 -3.19 19.54 11.70
C LYS A 5 -2.96 18.09 11.26
N ILE A 6 -2.71 17.90 9.97
CA ILE A 6 -2.12 16.67 9.46
C ILE A 6 -0.72 16.63 10.07
N THR A 7 -0.56 15.85 11.13
CA THR A 7 0.75 15.49 11.67
C THR A 7 1.42 14.64 10.59
N GLN A 8 2.41 15.23 9.90
CA GLN A 8 3.38 14.43 9.13
C GLN A 8 4.01 13.46 10.15
N ASN A 9 3.69 12.17 10.01
CA ASN A 9 4.33 11.15 10.84
C ASN A 9 5.84 11.28 10.66
N LYS A 10 6.56 11.40 11.78
CA LYS A 10 8.01 11.49 11.75
C LYS A 10 8.55 10.14 11.25
N ILE A 11 9.32 10.15 10.15
CA ILE A 11 9.99 8.95 9.64
C ILE A 11 10.87 8.39 10.75
N LYS A 12 10.62 7.13 11.13
CA LYS A 12 11.42 6.40 12.11
C LYS A 12 12.57 5.70 11.39
N PRO A 13 13.70 5.47 12.08
CA PRO A 13 14.74 4.61 11.54
C PRO A 13 14.21 3.19 11.27
N ALA A 14 14.67 2.58 10.18
CA ALA A 14 14.33 1.19 9.87
C ALA A 14 15.18 0.25 10.75
N VAL A 15 14.53 -0.59 11.55
CA VAL A 15 15.19 -1.49 12.50
C VAL A 15 15.47 -2.83 11.84
N VAL A 16 16.71 -3.29 11.82
CA VAL A 16 17.13 -4.59 11.27
C VAL A 16 16.54 -5.72 12.12
N ALA A 17 15.78 -6.60 11.48
CA ALA A 17 15.15 -7.76 12.11
C ALA A 17 15.93 -9.05 11.88
N SER A 18 16.55 -9.20 10.70
CA SER A 18 17.41 -10.33 10.37
C SER A 18 18.40 -9.95 9.26
N ILE A 19 19.47 -10.71 9.18
CA ILE A 19 20.54 -10.56 8.20
C ILE A 19 20.70 -11.93 7.54
N GLU A 20 20.79 -11.94 6.23
CA GLU A 20 20.99 -13.16 5.44
C GLU A 20 22.44 -13.63 5.55
N GLU A 21 22.65 -14.91 5.78
CA GLU A 21 23.98 -15.53 5.89
C GLU A 21 24.73 -15.41 4.56
N GLY A 22 26.00 -15.00 4.60
CA GLY A 22 26.83 -14.75 3.42
C GLY A 22 26.49 -13.50 2.63
N SER A 23 25.63 -12.62 3.17
CA SER A 23 25.24 -11.35 2.52
C SER A 23 26.26 -10.24 2.77
N ILE A 24 26.20 -9.19 1.93
CA ILE A 24 26.99 -7.96 2.13
C ILE A 24 26.74 -7.36 3.52
N GLY A 25 25.50 -7.41 4.02
CA GLY A 25 25.16 -6.94 5.35
C GLY A 25 25.87 -7.68 6.46
N GLU A 26 26.02 -8.99 6.34
CA GLU A 26 26.81 -9.80 7.30
C GLU A 26 28.31 -9.45 7.23
N GLU A 27 28.86 -9.34 6.01
CA GLU A 27 30.27 -8.97 5.81
C GLU A 27 30.61 -7.58 6.36
N LEU A 28 29.67 -6.64 6.27
CA LEU A 28 29.80 -5.29 6.81
C LEU A 28 29.61 -5.23 8.33
N GLY A 29 29.21 -6.33 8.96
CA GLY A 29 29.05 -6.44 10.40
C GLY A 29 27.77 -5.79 10.94
N PHE A 30 26.68 -5.76 10.16
CA PHE A 30 25.38 -5.41 10.67
C PHE A 30 24.92 -6.39 11.75
N GLU A 31 24.19 -5.88 12.74
CA GLU A 31 23.60 -6.68 13.81
C GLU A 31 22.08 -6.48 13.85
N VAL A 32 21.35 -7.48 14.35
CA VAL A 32 19.90 -7.36 14.60
C VAL A 32 19.69 -6.28 15.66
N GLY A 33 18.78 -5.36 15.39
CA GLY A 33 18.57 -4.17 16.24
C GLY A 33 19.23 -2.89 15.73
N ASP A 34 20.16 -2.98 14.80
CA ASP A 34 20.72 -1.81 14.12
C ASP A 34 19.61 -1.01 13.42
N ARG A 35 19.80 0.31 13.36
CA ARG A 35 18.79 1.23 12.85
C ARG A 35 19.34 2.02 11.67
N LEU A 36 18.82 1.76 10.48
CA LEU A 36 19.13 2.52 9.28
C LEU A 36 18.47 3.91 9.34
N ILE A 37 19.27 4.95 9.29
CA ILE A 37 18.84 6.34 9.35
C ILE A 37 18.65 6.94 7.98
N SER A 38 19.65 6.75 7.08
CA SER A 38 19.60 7.30 5.73
C SER A 38 20.48 6.52 4.77
N ILE A 39 20.13 6.62 3.49
CA ILE A 39 20.86 6.12 2.33
C ILE A 39 21.13 7.33 1.44
N ASN A 40 22.40 7.62 1.14
CA ASN A 40 22.82 8.80 0.36
C ASN A 40 22.19 10.10 0.87
N GLY A 41 22.08 10.25 2.21
CA GLY A 41 21.47 11.40 2.86
C GLY A 41 19.93 11.44 2.85
N VAL A 42 19.27 10.48 2.21
CA VAL A 42 17.80 10.37 2.14
C VAL A 42 17.30 9.38 3.19
N LYS A 43 16.29 9.77 3.97
CA LYS A 43 15.61 8.87 4.93
C LYS A 43 14.55 8.05 4.20
N PRO A 44 14.70 6.70 4.13
CA PRO A 44 13.69 5.87 3.52
C PRO A 44 12.39 5.91 4.36
N ARG A 45 11.24 6.02 3.69
CA ARG A 45 9.92 6.03 4.34
C ARG A 45 9.36 4.62 4.54
N ASP A 46 9.87 3.67 3.75
CA ASP A 46 9.36 2.30 3.67
C ASP A 46 10.36 1.41 2.90
N LEU A 47 10.03 0.13 2.77
CA LEU A 47 10.81 -0.85 2.00
C LEU A 47 10.96 -0.50 0.51
N ILE A 48 10.01 0.24 -0.06
CA ILE A 48 10.08 0.64 -1.48
C ILE A 48 11.18 1.69 -1.65
N ASP A 49 11.19 2.73 -0.79
CA ASP A 49 12.27 3.72 -0.79
C ASP A 49 13.63 3.05 -0.51
N TYR A 50 13.67 2.10 0.44
CA TYR A 50 14.89 1.35 0.72
C TYR A 50 15.42 0.66 -0.54
N LYS A 51 14.59 -0.16 -1.20
CA LYS A 51 15.00 -0.87 -2.42
C LYS A 51 15.37 0.08 -3.57
N PHE A 52 14.61 1.17 -3.72
CA PHE A 52 14.88 2.16 -4.76
C PHE A 52 16.22 2.88 -4.55
N LEU A 53 16.53 3.29 -3.32
CA LEU A 53 17.78 3.95 -2.98
C LEU A 53 18.98 3.00 -3.00
N MET A 54 18.74 1.70 -2.72
CA MET A 54 19.76 0.68 -2.77
C MET A 54 20.12 0.22 -4.19
N ALA A 55 19.40 0.64 -5.21
CA ALA A 55 19.68 0.29 -6.60
C ALA A 55 20.85 1.11 -7.22
N GLU A 56 21.65 1.80 -6.42
CA GLU A 56 22.85 2.51 -6.87
C GLU A 56 24.11 1.70 -6.55
N GLU A 57 25.17 1.88 -7.36
CA GLU A 57 26.45 1.17 -7.18
C GLU A 57 27.29 1.74 -6.03
N ASN A 58 27.20 3.06 -5.79
CA ASN A 58 27.89 3.76 -4.72
C ASN A 58 26.89 4.28 -3.68
N ILE A 59 26.94 3.72 -2.49
CA ILE A 59 25.96 3.98 -1.44
C ILE A 59 26.67 4.39 -0.16
N GLN A 60 26.20 5.45 0.46
CA GLN A 60 26.57 5.82 1.82
C GLN A 60 25.39 5.56 2.76
N LEU A 61 25.60 4.70 3.75
CA LEU A 61 24.63 4.41 4.80
C LEU A 61 24.99 5.14 6.08
N ILE A 62 23.96 5.71 6.74
CA ILE A 62 24.08 6.14 8.13
C ILE A 62 23.23 5.20 8.97
N ILE A 63 23.84 4.55 9.94
CA ILE A 63 23.19 3.62 10.87
C ILE A 63 23.47 4.02 12.32
N LEU A 64 22.57 3.61 13.22
CA LEU A 64 22.81 3.63 14.67
C LEU A 64 22.83 2.19 15.17
N ASP A 65 23.85 1.85 15.92
CA ASP A 65 23.91 0.57 16.64
C ASP A 65 22.97 0.54 17.87
N GLU A 66 22.92 -0.58 18.57
CA GLU A 66 22.11 -0.74 19.79
C GLU A 66 22.47 0.28 20.91
N LYS A 67 23.69 0.81 20.88
CA LYS A 67 24.18 1.80 21.88
C LYS A 67 23.98 3.25 21.44
N ASP A 68 23.18 3.50 20.40
CA ASP A 68 22.94 4.81 19.80
C ASP A 68 24.21 5.45 19.18
N LYS A 69 25.27 4.67 18.92
CA LYS A 69 26.44 5.17 18.23
C LYS A 69 26.20 5.19 16.73
N GLN A 70 26.50 6.32 16.11
CA GLN A 70 26.35 6.48 14.66
C GLN A 70 27.58 5.93 13.93
N HIS A 71 27.32 5.17 12.88
CA HIS A 71 28.29 4.69 11.92
C HIS A 71 27.94 5.18 10.52
N THR A 72 28.95 5.51 9.76
CA THR A 72 28.84 5.82 8.33
C THR A 72 29.56 4.73 7.56
N ILE A 73 28.88 4.10 6.63
CA ILE A 73 29.39 2.98 5.85
C ILE A 73 29.27 3.37 4.38
N ASP A 74 30.41 3.42 3.69
CA ASP A 74 30.47 3.62 2.25
C ASP A 74 30.60 2.24 1.59
N ILE A 75 29.74 1.95 0.61
CA ILE A 75 29.60 0.67 -0.05
C ILE A 75 29.73 0.87 -1.55
N GLU A 76 30.59 0.09 -2.19
CA GLU A 76 30.63 -0.09 -3.64
C GLU A 76 30.16 -1.52 -3.95
N LYS A 77 29.11 -1.66 -4.77
CA LYS A 77 28.48 -2.93 -5.08
C LYS A 77 27.96 -2.94 -6.51
N ASP A 78 27.66 -4.09 -7.05
CA ASP A 78 26.96 -4.21 -8.31
C ASP A 78 25.48 -3.75 -8.16
N TYR A 79 24.90 -3.26 -9.26
CA TYR A 79 23.54 -2.74 -9.29
C TYR A 79 22.49 -3.69 -8.70
N ASP A 80 22.62 -5.00 -8.98
CA ASP A 80 21.66 -6.04 -8.56
C ASP A 80 21.97 -6.64 -7.17
N ASP A 81 23.08 -6.25 -6.52
CA ASP A 81 23.42 -6.76 -5.22
C ASP A 81 22.52 -6.22 -4.12
N GLU A 82 22.00 -7.11 -3.30
CA GLU A 82 21.21 -6.77 -2.11
C GLU A 82 22.08 -6.89 -0.84
N LEU A 83 21.82 -6.05 0.17
CA LEU A 83 22.53 -6.15 1.45
C LEU A 83 22.12 -7.37 2.29
N GLY A 84 21.02 -8.04 1.95
CA GLY A 84 20.50 -9.16 2.74
C GLY A 84 19.90 -8.74 4.08
N LEU A 85 19.44 -7.48 4.22
CA LEU A 85 18.80 -6.97 5.44
C LEU A 85 17.27 -7.07 5.36
N ALA A 86 16.67 -7.67 6.39
CA ALA A 86 15.23 -7.56 6.62
C ALA A 86 14.93 -6.62 7.79
N PHE A 87 13.79 -5.93 7.76
CA PHE A 87 13.40 -4.95 8.78
C PHE A 87 12.16 -5.39 9.55
N THR A 88 12.00 -4.88 10.76
CA THR A 88 10.86 -5.21 11.64
C THR A 88 9.53 -4.72 11.10
N GLU A 89 9.52 -3.63 10.33
CA GLU A 89 8.34 -3.03 9.74
C GLU A 89 8.59 -2.71 8.26
N ALA A 90 7.54 -2.75 7.44
CA ALA A 90 7.63 -2.36 6.03
C ALA A 90 7.47 -0.85 5.82
N LEU A 91 6.84 -0.16 6.76
CA LEU A 91 6.49 1.26 6.68
C LEU A 91 7.11 2.02 7.86
N PHE A 92 8.11 2.85 7.60
CA PHE A 92 8.89 3.56 8.64
C PHE A 92 8.26 4.91 9.03
N ASP A 93 7.34 5.44 8.24
CA ASP A 93 6.56 6.64 8.54
C ASP A 93 5.13 6.36 9.02
N GLY A 94 4.80 5.06 9.15
CA GLY A 94 3.50 4.59 9.60
C GLY A 94 2.51 4.32 8.47
N LEU A 95 1.38 3.75 8.85
CA LEU A 95 0.33 3.27 7.95
C LEU A 95 -0.61 4.40 7.52
N LYS A 96 -0.95 4.47 6.22
CA LYS A 96 -2.10 5.23 5.73
C LYS A 96 -3.38 4.48 6.04
N GLN A 97 -4.21 5.06 6.90
CA GLN A 97 -5.46 4.45 7.32
C GLN A 97 -6.59 4.76 6.33
N CYS A 98 -7.48 3.79 6.18
CA CYS A 98 -8.71 3.93 5.43
C CYS A 98 -9.66 4.92 6.10
N ASN A 99 -10.23 5.84 5.31
CA ASN A 99 -11.19 6.83 5.74
C ASN A 99 -12.63 6.52 5.27
N ASN A 100 -12.86 5.32 4.73
CA ASN A 100 -14.17 4.87 4.27
C ASN A 100 -14.97 4.21 5.40
N GLN A 101 -16.31 4.14 5.21
CA GLN A 101 -17.26 3.53 6.16
C GLN A 101 -18.15 2.52 5.45
N CYS A 102 -17.54 1.60 4.72
CA CYS A 102 -18.24 0.60 3.93
C CYS A 102 -19.13 -0.29 4.81
N PRO A 103 -20.41 -0.55 4.44
CA PRO A 103 -21.28 -1.42 5.23
C PRO A 103 -20.79 -2.89 5.28
N PHE A 104 -19.94 -3.28 4.35
CA PHE A 104 -19.33 -4.60 4.25
C PHE A 104 -17.89 -4.66 4.81
N CYS A 105 -17.43 -3.62 5.50
CA CYS A 105 -16.07 -3.59 6.06
C CYS A 105 -15.89 -4.65 7.13
N PHE A 106 -15.09 -5.68 6.86
CA PHE A 106 -14.83 -6.76 7.81
C PHE A 106 -14.07 -6.31 9.07
N ILE A 107 -13.31 -5.21 8.98
CA ILE A 107 -12.63 -4.62 10.15
C ILE A 107 -13.66 -3.97 11.09
N ASP A 108 -14.65 -3.21 10.53
CA ASP A 108 -15.68 -2.57 11.35
C ASP A 108 -16.64 -3.60 12.00
N GLN A 109 -16.69 -4.82 11.44
CA GLN A 109 -17.51 -5.92 11.95
C GLN A 109 -16.78 -6.80 12.99
N GLN A 110 -15.53 -6.49 13.31
CA GLN A 110 -14.78 -7.25 14.31
C GLN A 110 -15.40 -7.08 15.71
N PRO A 111 -15.52 -8.16 16.50
CA PRO A 111 -16.01 -8.09 17.88
C PRO A 111 -15.15 -7.14 18.72
N SER A 112 -15.79 -6.30 19.54
CA SER A 112 -15.08 -5.36 20.42
C SER A 112 -14.19 -6.08 21.44
N GLY A 113 -13.16 -5.37 21.95
CA GLY A 113 -12.29 -5.86 23.03
C GLY A 113 -11.20 -6.84 22.58
N LYS A 114 -10.92 -6.97 21.29
CA LYS A 114 -9.80 -7.76 20.77
C LYS A 114 -8.51 -6.93 20.71
N ARG A 115 -7.38 -7.57 20.32
CA ARG A 115 -6.10 -6.86 20.15
C ARG A 115 -6.22 -5.69 19.15
N LYS A 116 -5.57 -4.57 19.43
CA LYS A 116 -5.68 -3.33 18.64
C LYS A 116 -5.33 -3.51 17.17
N SER A 117 -4.41 -4.40 16.84
CA SER A 117 -4.01 -4.69 15.46
C SER A 117 -5.14 -5.22 14.57
N LEU A 118 -6.20 -5.82 15.14
CA LEU A 118 -7.36 -6.29 14.38
C LEU A 118 -8.30 -5.17 13.92
N TYR A 119 -8.13 -3.96 14.44
CA TYR A 119 -8.96 -2.80 14.09
C TYR A 119 -8.21 -1.79 13.20
N LEU A 120 -7.01 -2.13 12.74
CA LEU A 120 -6.27 -1.31 11.80
C LEU A 120 -6.86 -1.50 10.41
N LYS A 121 -7.36 -0.40 9.85
CA LYS A 121 -7.91 -0.33 8.49
C LYS A 121 -6.83 0.27 7.58
N ASP A 122 -6.18 -0.57 6.81
CA ASP A 122 -5.22 -0.11 5.81
C ASP A 122 -5.94 0.37 4.53
N ASP A 123 -5.39 1.41 3.93
CA ASP A 123 -5.72 1.90 2.59
C ASP A 123 -4.45 2.54 2.03
N ASP A 124 -3.36 1.76 2.04
CA ASP A 124 -2.01 2.21 1.76
C ASP A 124 -1.49 1.60 0.45
N TYR A 125 -1.21 2.45 -0.55
CA TYR A 125 -0.73 2.00 -1.86
C TYR A 125 0.60 1.24 -1.78
N ARG A 126 1.40 1.48 -0.74
CA ARG A 126 2.66 0.76 -0.53
C ARG A 126 2.41 -0.69 -0.14
N LEU A 127 1.45 -0.94 0.75
CA LEU A 127 1.03 -2.31 1.09
C LEU A 127 0.34 -3.00 -0.08
N SER A 128 -0.36 -2.23 -0.93
CA SER A 128 -0.91 -2.74 -2.17
C SER A 128 0.20 -3.27 -3.08
N PHE A 129 1.25 -2.50 -3.30
CA PHE A 129 2.38 -2.89 -4.14
C PHE A 129 3.19 -4.04 -3.52
N LEU A 130 3.50 -3.97 -2.22
CA LEU A 130 4.37 -4.94 -1.55
C LEU A 130 3.69 -6.30 -1.29
N TYR A 131 2.40 -6.28 -0.95
CA TYR A 131 1.71 -7.46 -0.41
C TYR A 131 0.34 -7.75 -1.07
N GLY A 132 -0.08 -6.96 -2.05
CA GLY A 132 -1.36 -7.17 -2.72
C GLY A 132 -2.58 -6.74 -1.91
N SER A 133 -2.42 -5.89 -0.89
CA SER A 133 -3.55 -5.31 -0.16
C SER A 133 -4.38 -4.43 -1.07
N TYR A 134 -5.71 -4.55 -0.98
CA TYR A 134 -6.61 -3.75 -1.81
C TYR A 134 -6.79 -2.35 -1.25
N LEU A 135 -6.59 -1.33 -2.09
CA LEU A 135 -6.78 0.08 -1.76
C LEU A 135 -7.97 0.68 -2.48
N THR A 136 -8.57 1.71 -1.88
CA THR A 136 -9.79 2.33 -2.42
C THR A 136 -9.53 3.54 -3.30
N LEU A 137 -8.31 4.07 -3.34
CA LEU A 137 -7.90 5.29 -4.05
C LEU A 137 -8.55 6.58 -3.51
N THR A 138 -9.19 6.54 -2.34
CA THR A 138 -9.93 7.71 -1.80
C THR A 138 -9.09 8.61 -0.89
N ASN A 139 -7.89 8.16 -0.50
CA ASN A 139 -7.02 8.86 0.45
C ASN A 139 -5.64 9.25 -0.12
N LEU A 140 -5.41 9.07 -1.41
CA LEU A 140 -4.15 9.43 -2.05
C LEU A 140 -4.00 10.94 -2.21
N SER A 141 -2.83 11.47 -1.87
CA SER A 141 -2.40 12.84 -2.13
C SER A 141 -1.74 12.96 -3.52
N GLU A 142 -1.54 14.19 -4.01
CA GLU A 142 -0.79 14.43 -5.25
C GLU A 142 0.62 13.82 -5.20
N GLN A 143 1.29 13.95 -4.06
CA GLN A 143 2.63 13.36 -3.84
C GLN A 143 2.62 11.83 -3.92
N ASP A 144 1.52 11.18 -3.49
CA ASP A 144 1.39 9.72 -3.62
C ASP A 144 1.26 9.31 -5.09
N TRP A 145 0.46 10.03 -5.88
CA TRP A 145 0.31 9.80 -7.31
C TRP A 145 1.64 10.00 -8.05
N GLU A 146 2.37 11.08 -7.74
CA GLU A 146 3.69 11.33 -8.31
C GLU A 146 4.66 10.19 -7.99
N ARG A 147 4.67 9.73 -6.74
CA ARG A 147 5.55 8.64 -6.32
C ARG A 147 5.22 7.31 -7.00
N ILE A 148 3.94 6.97 -7.10
CA ILE A 148 3.47 5.78 -7.82
C ILE A 148 4.00 5.77 -9.25
N ASP A 149 3.98 6.93 -9.92
CA ASP A 149 4.51 7.08 -11.28
C ASP A 149 6.04 7.00 -11.32
N GLN A 150 6.74 7.75 -10.49
CA GLN A 150 8.20 7.84 -10.45
C GLN A 150 8.86 6.50 -10.13
N GLN A 151 8.35 5.80 -9.13
CA GLN A 151 8.88 4.50 -8.70
C GLN A 151 8.23 3.31 -9.43
N ARG A 152 7.35 3.58 -10.40
CA ARG A 152 6.69 2.55 -11.24
C ARG A 152 6.04 1.46 -10.41
N LEU A 153 5.25 1.82 -9.40
CA LEU A 153 4.60 0.87 -8.50
C LEU A 153 3.48 0.12 -9.22
N THR A 154 3.79 -1.04 -9.75
CA THR A 154 2.91 -1.89 -10.57
C THR A 154 3.16 -3.36 -10.27
N PRO A 155 2.13 -4.24 -10.13
CA PRO A 155 0.71 -3.90 -10.12
C PRO A 155 0.23 -3.26 -8.82
N LEU A 156 -0.95 -2.61 -8.86
CA LEU A 156 -1.68 -2.16 -7.68
C LEU A 156 -3.04 -2.89 -7.59
N PHE A 157 -3.49 -3.17 -6.38
CA PHE A 157 -4.74 -3.89 -6.10
C PHE A 157 -5.80 -2.88 -5.68
N VAL A 158 -6.90 -2.77 -6.44
CA VAL A 158 -7.88 -1.68 -6.31
C VAL A 158 -9.26 -2.21 -5.96
N SER A 159 -9.81 -1.74 -4.86
CA SER A 159 -11.21 -1.95 -4.46
C SER A 159 -12.13 -1.07 -5.30
N VAL A 160 -12.71 -1.65 -6.35
CA VAL A 160 -13.62 -0.97 -7.28
C VAL A 160 -15.05 -0.97 -6.76
N HIS A 161 -15.61 -2.14 -6.52
CA HIS A 161 -16.97 -2.46 -6.05
C HIS A 161 -18.10 -2.05 -7.00
N ALA A 162 -18.03 -0.87 -7.61
CA ALA A 162 -18.91 -0.36 -8.65
C ALA A 162 -18.19 0.72 -9.46
N THR A 163 -18.46 0.79 -10.76
CA THR A 163 -17.96 1.86 -11.63
C THR A 163 -18.93 3.03 -11.73
N GLU A 164 -20.22 2.83 -11.40
CA GLU A 164 -21.18 3.91 -11.30
C GLU A 164 -20.81 4.83 -10.12
N PRO A 165 -20.49 6.14 -10.37
CA PRO A 165 -19.90 7.02 -9.35
C PRO A 165 -20.74 7.20 -8.10
N SER A 166 -22.07 7.38 -8.25
CA SER A 166 -22.94 7.60 -7.11
C SER A 166 -23.11 6.33 -6.28
N LEU A 167 -23.19 5.16 -6.91
CA LEU A 167 -23.26 3.89 -6.24
C LEU A 167 -21.96 3.60 -5.47
N ARG A 168 -20.80 3.83 -6.10
CA ARG A 168 -19.50 3.64 -5.45
C ARG A 168 -19.35 4.57 -4.24
N SER A 169 -19.69 5.85 -4.39
CA SER A 169 -19.68 6.81 -3.27
C SER A 169 -20.58 6.37 -2.12
N LYS A 170 -21.77 5.83 -2.43
CA LYS A 170 -22.70 5.28 -1.44
C LYS A 170 -22.16 4.03 -0.75
N LEU A 171 -21.54 3.10 -1.51
CA LEU A 171 -20.93 1.87 -0.98
C LEU A 171 -19.75 2.17 -0.05
N LEU A 172 -18.87 3.09 -0.41
CA LEU A 172 -17.72 3.46 0.40
C LEU A 172 -18.06 4.51 1.49
N ARG A 173 -19.26 5.10 1.42
CA ARG A 173 -19.67 6.26 2.25
C ARG A 173 -18.63 7.37 2.22
N ASN A 174 -18.09 7.63 1.03
CA ASN A 174 -17.04 8.61 0.81
C ASN A 174 -17.26 9.35 -0.52
N PRO A 175 -17.44 10.68 -0.50
CA PRO A 175 -17.67 11.47 -1.72
C PRO A 175 -16.49 11.45 -2.69
N LYS A 176 -15.25 11.22 -2.23
CA LYS A 176 -14.07 11.09 -3.09
C LYS A 176 -14.08 9.83 -3.98
N ALA A 177 -14.93 8.86 -3.64
CA ALA A 177 -15.04 7.61 -4.39
C ALA A 177 -15.64 7.76 -5.80
N ILE A 178 -16.23 8.91 -6.14
CA ILE A 178 -16.80 9.19 -7.46
C ILE A 178 -15.75 9.27 -8.58
N ASP A 179 -14.49 9.53 -8.25
CA ASP A 179 -13.43 9.86 -9.23
C ASP A 179 -12.75 8.64 -9.85
N LEU A 180 -13.30 7.45 -9.68
CA LEU A 180 -12.66 6.19 -10.08
C LEU A 180 -12.25 6.17 -11.57
N PHE A 181 -13.10 6.63 -12.49
CA PHE A 181 -12.79 6.61 -13.92
C PHE A 181 -11.58 7.45 -14.28
N ASN A 182 -11.43 8.64 -13.70
CA ASN A 182 -10.25 9.47 -13.92
C ASN A 182 -8.99 8.79 -13.38
N GLN A 183 -9.11 8.12 -12.23
CA GLN A 183 -8.02 7.36 -11.62
C GLN A 183 -7.61 6.16 -12.48
N LEU A 184 -8.58 5.39 -13.01
CA LEU A 184 -8.30 4.28 -13.93
C LEU A 184 -7.67 4.78 -15.24
N ALA A 185 -8.16 5.88 -15.81
CA ALA A 185 -7.59 6.49 -16.99
C ALA A 185 -6.14 6.96 -16.76
N TRP A 186 -5.86 7.48 -15.56
CA TRP A 186 -4.51 7.85 -15.16
C TRP A 186 -3.58 6.62 -15.10
N PHE A 187 -4.00 5.51 -14.48
CA PHE A 187 -3.22 4.26 -14.44
C PHE A 187 -2.94 3.73 -15.85
N SER A 188 -3.95 3.73 -16.71
CA SER A 188 -3.79 3.32 -18.11
C SER A 188 -2.76 4.18 -18.84
N LYS A 189 -2.88 5.51 -18.74
CA LYS A 189 -1.91 6.47 -19.34
C LYS A 189 -0.49 6.24 -18.84
N LYS A 190 -0.33 5.88 -17.56
CA LYS A 190 0.96 5.62 -16.92
C LYS A 190 1.44 4.18 -17.08
N ARG A 191 0.66 3.30 -17.73
CA ARG A 191 0.94 1.86 -17.89
C ARG A 191 1.21 1.15 -16.56
N ILE A 192 0.41 1.48 -15.54
CA ILE A 192 0.44 0.86 -14.22
C ILE A 192 -0.69 -0.15 -14.15
N GLN A 193 -0.36 -1.42 -14.11
CA GLN A 193 -1.33 -2.52 -14.04
C GLN A 193 -2.15 -2.46 -12.77
N ILE A 194 -3.42 -2.85 -12.84
CA ILE A 194 -4.29 -2.97 -11.68
C ILE A 194 -4.93 -4.35 -11.58
N HIS A 195 -5.13 -4.79 -10.34
CA HIS A 195 -6.01 -5.89 -9.99
C HIS A 195 -7.27 -5.32 -9.36
N ALA A 196 -8.39 -5.37 -10.07
CA ALA A 196 -9.66 -4.82 -9.60
C ALA A 196 -10.41 -5.84 -8.74
N GLN A 197 -10.89 -5.41 -7.58
CA GLN A 197 -11.75 -6.23 -6.72
C GLN A 197 -13.17 -5.68 -6.67
N ILE A 198 -14.14 -6.59 -6.74
CA ILE A 198 -15.56 -6.30 -6.54
C ILE A 198 -16.07 -7.14 -5.38
N VAL A 199 -16.42 -6.51 -4.27
CA VAL A 199 -17.22 -7.15 -3.22
C VAL A 199 -18.68 -6.99 -3.60
N VAL A 200 -19.34 -8.09 -3.96
CA VAL A 200 -20.73 -8.09 -4.39
C VAL A 200 -21.65 -8.13 -3.19
N CYS A 201 -22.41 -7.05 -3.00
CA CYS A 201 -23.40 -6.90 -1.94
C CYS A 201 -24.79 -7.12 -2.57
N PRO A 202 -25.56 -8.18 -2.17
CA PRO A 202 -26.90 -8.44 -2.69
C PRO A 202 -27.82 -7.23 -2.61
N GLU A 203 -28.61 -7.02 -3.65
CA GLU A 203 -29.56 -5.91 -3.79
C GLU A 203 -28.94 -4.49 -3.82
N ILE A 204 -27.62 -4.37 -3.84
CA ILE A 204 -26.91 -3.08 -3.84
C ILE A 204 -26.10 -2.88 -5.11
N ASN A 205 -25.08 -3.74 -5.37
CA ASN A 205 -24.23 -3.64 -6.54
C ASN A 205 -24.18 -4.92 -7.36
N ASP A 206 -25.13 -5.82 -7.17
CA ASP A 206 -25.37 -7.00 -8.00
C ASP A 206 -26.18 -6.69 -9.27
N GLY A 207 -26.64 -7.71 -9.99
CA GLY A 207 -27.48 -7.59 -11.19
C GLY A 207 -26.90 -6.59 -12.21
N LYS A 208 -27.69 -5.63 -12.63
CA LYS A 208 -27.32 -4.64 -13.67
C LYS A 208 -26.11 -3.76 -13.25
N ALA A 209 -25.95 -3.49 -11.97
CA ALA A 209 -24.83 -2.71 -11.49
C ALA A 209 -23.49 -3.49 -11.61
N LEU A 210 -23.53 -4.78 -11.30
CA LEU A 210 -22.39 -5.67 -11.51
C LEU A 210 -22.05 -5.83 -12.99
N GLU A 211 -23.08 -6.08 -13.82
CA GLU A 211 -22.93 -6.19 -15.27
C GLU A 211 -22.27 -4.94 -15.87
N ARG A 212 -22.76 -3.75 -15.49
CA ARG A 212 -22.14 -2.48 -15.88
C ARG A 212 -20.68 -2.41 -15.44
N THR A 213 -20.39 -2.72 -14.17
CA THR A 213 -19.04 -2.65 -13.62
C THR A 213 -18.07 -3.56 -14.37
N ILE A 214 -18.50 -4.80 -14.70
CA ILE A 214 -17.69 -5.75 -15.48
C ILE A 214 -17.44 -5.21 -16.89
N ASN A 215 -18.48 -4.70 -17.57
CA ASN A 215 -18.36 -4.16 -18.93
C ASN A 215 -17.46 -2.93 -18.99
N ASP A 216 -17.56 -2.04 -18.00
CA ASP A 216 -16.70 -0.84 -17.89
C ASP A 216 -15.23 -1.27 -17.69
N LEU A 217 -14.94 -2.19 -16.77
CA LEU A 217 -13.59 -2.70 -16.54
C LEU A 217 -13.05 -3.46 -17.75
N TYR A 218 -13.89 -4.25 -18.41
CA TYR A 218 -13.52 -4.94 -19.66
C TYR A 218 -13.15 -3.94 -20.76
N SER A 219 -13.90 -2.85 -20.89
CA SER A 219 -13.60 -1.80 -21.86
C SER A 219 -12.26 -1.11 -21.57
N PHE A 220 -11.90 -0.92 -20.31
CA PHE A 220 -10.57 -0.46 -19.94
C PHE A 220 -9.48 -1.48 -20.30
N ALA A 221 -9.75 -2.77 -20.15
CA ALA A 221 -8.78 -3.84 -20.42
C ALA A 221 -8.54 -4.11 -21.91
N GLN A 222 -9.45 -3.67 -22.81
CA GLN A 222 -9.29 -3.86 -24.27
C GLN A 222 -8.20 -2.98 -24.90
N GLY A 223 -7.71 -1.96 -24.21
CA GLY A 223 -6.45 -1.29 -24.56
C GLY A 223 -5.25 -2.13 -24.10
N ASP A 224 -4.04 -1.66 -24.34
CA ASP A 224 -2.79 -2.28 -23.83
C ASP A 224 -2.67 -2.20 -22.29
N PHE A 225 -3.80 -2.10 -21.58
CA PHE A 225 -3.87 -1.92 -20.13
C PHE A 225 -4.41 -3.18 -19.46
N PRO A 226 -3.55 -4.02 -18.87
CA PRO A 226 -3.97 -5.24 -18.23
C PRO A 226 -4.73 -4.94 -16.92
N VAL A 227 -5.99 -5.38 -16.88
CA VAL A 227 -6.83 -5.36 -15.67
C VAL A 227 -7.19 -6.81 -15.33
N ALA A 228 -6.69 -7.29 -14.19
CA ALA A 228 -7.21 -8.53 -13.60
C ALA A 228 -8.40 -8.19 -12.70
N VAL A 229 -9.49 -8.97 -12.79
CA VAL A 229 -10.69 -8.75 -11.98
C VAL A 229 -10.94 -9.96 -11.10
N SER A 230 -11.08 -9.75 -9.81
CA SER A 230 -11.56 -10.72 -8.84
C SER A 230 -12.86 -10.24 -8.20
N TYR A 231 -13.74 -11.18 -7.83
CA TYR A 231 -14.96 -10.85 -7.11
C TYR A 231 -15.15 -11.75 -5.90
N THR A 232 -15.78 -11.19 -4.87
CA THR A 232 -16.15 -11.92 -3.65
C THR A 232 -17.63 -11.64 -3.37
N HIS A 233 -18.42 -12.71 -3.19
CA HIS A 233 -19.79 -12.59 -2.71
C HIS A 233 -19.81 -12.39 -1.20
N LEU A 234 -20.49 -11.33 -0.75
CA LEU A 234 -20.86 -11.20 0.65
C LEU A 234 -22.07 -12.10 0.90
N THR A 235 -21.83 -13.29 1.41
CA THR A 235 -22.91 -14.10 1.99
C THR A 235 -23.26 -13.47 3.34
N LEU A 236 -24.46 -12.89 3.43
CA LEU A 236 -25.00 -12.55 4.74
C LEU A 236 -25.01 -13.82 5.59
N PRO A 237 -24.50 -13.79 6.83
CA PRO A 237 -24.62 -14.94 7.71
C PRO A 237 -26.10 -15.29 7.87
N THR A 238 -26.50 -16.45 7.40
CA THR A 238 -27.85 -17.01 7.52
C THR A 238 -28.14 -17.50 8.93
N ASN A 239 -27.35 -17.11 9.91
CA ASN A 239 -27.59 -17.43 11.31
C ASN A 239 -28.62 -16.44 11.90
N ARG A 240 -29.85 -16.62 11.48
CA ARG A 240 -30.99 -16.47 12.38
C ARG A 240 -31.07 -17.78 13.20
N GLU A 241 -30.20 -17.93 14.16
CA GLU A 241 -30.44 -18.80 15.30
C GLU A 241 -30.14 -17.98 16.54
N VAL A 242 -31.20 -17.60 17.14
CA VAL A 242 -31.64 -17.24 18.47
C VAL A 242 -30.54 -17.13 19.53
#